data_86981713f9f6eb0be96a4617c4e75c8c
#
_entry.id   86981713f9f6eb0be96a4617c4e75c8c
#
_cell.length_a   1.000
_cell.length_b   1.000
_cell.length_c   1.000
_cell.angle_alpha   90.00
_cell.angle_beta   90.00
_cell.angle_gamma   90.00
#
_symmetry.space_group_name_H-M   'P 1'
#
loop_
_entity.id
_entity.type
_entity.pdbx_description
1 polymer ?
#
loop_
_entity_poly.entity_id
_entity_poly.type
_entity_poly.pdbx_seq_one_letter_code
_entity_poly.pdbx_strand_id
1 'polypeptide(L)'
;MDFTIVTGANDKYIMTLLDFITSIHQIKCKHCLVVYDYGLSEENVKKVENLKLTMNFELKKIDFTLYPEYVNPNIYYGLNCSYAFKVVSIYKEACSKGGIILWCDCATRINDYSLQNIISIVNREMFYCPVCCEAGSIEALELHHPKCISIFNLQEEKANLPQRSSNVVCFNYRSPVGKMIMDKWYEYSLVQEAIIPEGSSRNNHRQDQSVLSCIMFLYEKHKSIKLESRIVPGIHFWQNKDNFKQIDLEKNQYKLIEKRTRQQRAIIMCDTLEEAIIIYSNRKYISKEDFLKNFIVSL
;
A
#
# COMPACT_ATOMS: atom_id res chain seq x y z
N MET A 1 20.14 -0.51 13.67
CA MET A 1 19.18 -1.49 13.10
C MET A 1 19.10 -1.16 11.61
N ASP A 2 19.28 -2.15 10.74
CA ASP A 2 19.23 -1.90 9.30
C ASP A 2 17.76 -1.78 8.91
N PHE A 3 17.36 -0.60 8.51
CA PHE A 3 15.99 -0.27 8.12
C PHE A 3 15.99 0.35 6.73
N THR A 4 15.22 -0.25 5.84
CA THR A 4 15.14 0.17 4.44
C THR A 4 13.70 0.48 4.06
N ILE A 5 13.46 1.68 3.55
CA ILE A 5 12.20 2.08 2.92
C ILE A 5 12.34 1.85 1.42
N VAL A 6 11.38 1.17 0.82
CA VAL A 6 11.33 0.88 -0.61
C VAL A 6 10.07 1.49 -1.21
N THR A 7 10.23 2.14 -2.33
CA THR A 7 9.13 2.71 -3.13
C THR A 7 9.47 2.64 -4.61
N GLY A 8 8.56 3.04 -5.47
CA GLY A 8 8.82 3.19 -6.89
C GLY A 8 7.63 3.73 -7.67
N ALA A 9 7.89 4.22 -8.87
CA ALA A 9 6.88 4.76 -9.75
C ALA A 9 7.31 4.66 -11.24
N ASN A 10 6.32 4.79 -12.12
CA ASN A 10 6.51 5.15 -13.52
C ASN A 10 6.13 6.61 -13.74
N ASP A 11 6.23 7.10 -14.99
CA ASP A 11 5.92 8.49 -15.36
C ASP A 11 4.58 9.00 -14.85
N LYS A 12 3.57 8.13 -14.81
CA LYS A 12 2.22 8.49 -14.37
C LYS A 12 2.17 9.00 -12.93
N TYR A 13 3.14 8.62 -12.11
CA TYR A 13 3.19 8.95 -10.68
C TYR A 13 4.40 9.79 -10.30
N ILE A 14 5.06 10.44 -11.29
CA ILE A 14 6.31 11.16 -11.04
C ILE A 14 6.16 12.23 -9.96
N MET A 15 5.13 13.08 -10.02
CA MET A 15 4.94 14.14 -9.01
C MET A 15 4.73 13.55 -7.62
N THR A 16 3.91 12.50 -7.53
CA THR A 16 3.66 11.77 -6.29
C THR A 16 4.94 11.15 -5.72
N LEU A 17 5.83 10.66 -6.59
CA LEU A 17 7.12 10.10 -6.21
C LEU A 17 8.07 11.18 -5.66
N LEU A 18 8.18 12.33 -6.34
CA LEU A 18 9.02 13.45 -5.88
C LEU A 18 8.58 13.94 -4.50
N ASP A 19 7.27 14.08 -4.30
CA ASP A 19 6.70 14.44 -2.99
C ASP A 19 6.96 13.38 -1.93
N PHE A 20 6.88 12.08 -2.30
CA PHE A 20 7.20 11.00 -1.37
C PHE A 20 8.65 11.07 -0.91
N ILE A 21 9.60 11.16 -1.84
CA ILE A 21 11.04 11.27 -1.54
C ILE A 21 11.29 12.45 -0.60
N THR A 22 10.69 13.61 -0.91
CA THR A 22 10.82 14.82 -0.07
C THR A 22 10.25 14.60 1.34
N SER A 23 9.10 13.93 1.45
CA SER A 23 8.47 13.66 2.74
C SER A 23 9.28 12.68 3.59
N ILE A 24 9.88 11.66 2.97
CA ILE A 24 10.73 10.69 3.66
C ILE A 24 12.04 11.34 4.15
N HIS A 25 12.58 12.29 3.40
CA HIS A 25 13.78 13.01 3.82
C HIS A 25 13.58 13.80 5.13
N GLN A 26 12.35 14.17 5.45
CA GLN A 26 12.02 14.86 6.71
C GLN A 26 11.96 13.93 7.92
N ILE A 27 11.95 12.63 7.72
CA ILE A 27 11.90 11.63 8.79
C ILE A 27 13.25 11.55 9.50
N LYS A 28 13.23 11.71 10.83
CA LYS A 28 14.43 11.72 11.68
C LYS A 28 15.00 10.33 11.94
N CYS A 29 14.16 9.30 11.89
CA CYS A 29 14.59 7.93 12.08
C CYS A 29 15.61 7.54 10.99
N LYS A 30 16.78 7.02 11.39
CA LYS A 30 17.81 6.59 10.44
C LYS A 30 17.29 5.44 9.56
N HIS A 31 17.32 5.64 8.26
CA HIS A 31 16.86 4.69 7.26
C HIS A 31 17.70 4.78 5.97
N CYS A 32 17.59 3.76 5.13
CA CYS A 32 18.00 3.78 3.74
C CYS A 32 16.73 3.91 2.89
N LEU A 33 16.70 4.83 1.93
CA LEU A 33 15.61 4.92 0.96
C LEU A 33 16.06 4.33 -0.38
N VAL A 34 15.27 3.41 -0.92
CA VAL A 34 15.45 2.83 -2.26
C VAL A 34 14.23 3.16 -3.11
N VAL A 35 14.49 3.77 -4.24
CA VAL A 35 13.48 4.19 -5.21
C VAL A 35 13.65 3.36 -6.47
N TYR A 36 12.56 2.71 -6.91
CA TYR A 36 12.54 1.96 -8.16
C TYR A 36 11.93 2.78 -9.30
N ASP A 37 12.67 2.87 -10.39
CA ASP A 37 12.21 3.36 -11.69
C ASP A 37 11.49 2.21 -12.41
N TYR A 38 10.18 2.32 -12.56
CA TYR A 38 9.34 1.36 -13.29
C TYR A 38 8.99 1.81 -14.71
N GLY A 39 9.73 2.73 -15.27
CA GLY A 39 9.51 3.29 -16.61
C GLY A 39 9.31 4.80 -16.55
N LEU A 40 10.24 5.49 -15.92
CA LEU A 40 10.36 6.94 -16.01
C LEU A 40 10.99 7.32 -17.34
N SER A 41 10.49 8.39 -17.96
CA SER A 41 11.14 9.05 -19.08
C SER A 41 12.50 9.64 -18.67
N GLU A 42 13.37 9.89 -19.62
CA GLU A 42 14.68 10.51 -19.34
C GLU A 42 14.56 11.85 -18.61
N GLU A 43 13.55 12.65 -18.96
CA GLU A 43 13.25 13.90 -18.28
C GLU A 43 12.93 13.67 -16.80
N ASN A 44 12.09 12.69 -16.50
CA ASN A 44 11.64 12.39 -15.14
C ASN A 44 12.74 11.68 -14.33
N VAL A 45 13.57 10.85 -14.95
CA VAL A 45 14.80 10.34 -14.32
C VAL A 45 15.68 11.49 -13.86
N LYS A 46 15.94 12.50 -14.72
CA LYS A 46 16.73 13.68 -14.36
C LYS A 46 16.11 14.44 -13.17
N LYS A 47 14.77 14.59 -13.10
CA LYS A 47 14.11 15.21 -11.95
C LYS A 47 14.36 14.45 -10.66
N VAL A 48 14.27 13.11 -10.70
CA VAL A 48 14.56 12.26 -9.52
C VAL A 48 16.05 12.34 -9.15
N GLU A 49 16.95 12.31 -10.12
CA GLU A 49 18.40 12.40 -9.86
C GLU A 49 18.81 13.76 -9.31
N ASN A 50 18.16 14.85 -9.71
CA ASN A 50 18.41 16.16 -9.12
C ASN A 50 18.12 16.20 -7.60
N LEU A 51 17.16 15.42 -7.12
CA LEU A 51 16.93 15.31 -5.68
C LEU A 51 18.10 14.67 -4.93
N LYS A 52 18.92 13.82 -5.59
CA LYS A 52 20.12 13.25 -4.96
C LYS A 52 21.18 14.27 -4.59
N LEU A 53 21.12 15.47 -5.17
CA LEU A 53 22.03 16.56 -4.79
C LEU A 53 21.82 17.03 -3.35
N THR A 54 20.61 16.84 -2.81
CA THR A 54 20.24 17.29 -1.47
C THR A 54 19.71 16.17 -0.58
N MET A 55 19.37 15.03 -1.14
CA MET A 55 18.74 13.89 -0.44
C MET A 55 19.49 12.59 -0.74
N ASN A 56 19.69 11.78 0.29
CA ASN A 56 20.37 10.50 0.12
C ASN A 56 19.38 9.37 -0.14
N PHE A 57 19.41 8.79 -1.35
CA PHE A 57 18.65 7.58 -1.69
C PHE A 57 19.30 6.85 -2.87
N GLU A 58 18.97 5.58 -3.01
CA GLU A 58 19.35 4.76 -4.17
C GLU A 58 18.23 4.81 -5.23
N LEU A 59 18.57 5.07 -6.49
CA LEU A 59 17.66 4.90 -7.63
C LEU A 59 18.05 3.63 -8.37
N LYS A 60 17.11 2.70 -8.53
CA LYS A 60 17.31 1.39 -9.16
C LYS A 60 16.28 1.14 -10.26
N LYS A 61 16.65 0.24 -11.17
CA LYS A 61 15.75 -0.29 -12.21
C LYS A 61 15.57 -1.80 -12.05
N ILE A 62 14.43 -2.31 -12.50
CA ILE A 62 14.21 -3.73 -12.68
C ILE A 62 14.45 -4.07 -14.15
N ASP A 63 15.23 -5.12 -14.38
CA ASP A 63 15.26 -5.77 -15.68
C ASP A 63 14.03 -6.69 -15.77
N PHE A 64 12.99 -6.21 -16.44
CA PHE A 64 11.74 -6.97 -16.60
C PHE A 64 11.86 -8.13 -17.57
N THR A 65 12.95 -8.23 -18.35
CA THR A 65 13.18 -9.38 -19.24
C THR A 65 13.45 -10.69 -18.48
N LEU A 66 13.80 -10.58 -17.21
CA LEU A 66 14.03 -11.71 -16.31
C LEU A 66 12.74 -12.28 -15.68
N TYR A 67 11.59 -11.69 -15.97
CA TYR A 67 10.31 -12.01 -15.34
C TYR A 67 9.23 -12.25 -16.39
N PRO A 68 8.13 -12.95 -16.03
CA PRO A 68 6.94 -13.02 -16.89
C PRO A 68 6.45 -11.62 -17.29
N GLU A 69 5.93 -11.50 -18.50
CA GLU A 69 5.54 -10.23 -19.11
C GLU A 69 4.55 -9.42 -18.23
N TYR A 70 3.64 -10.09 -17.54
CA TYR A 70 2.67 -9.43 -16.66
C TYR A 70 3.30 -8.74 -15.44
N VAL A 71 4.57 -9.00 -15.12
CA VAL A 71 5.30 -8.27 -14.07
C VAL A 71 5.65 -6.84 -14.52
N ASN A 72 5.78 -6.61 -15.83
CA ASN A 72 6.14 -5.29 -16.35
C ASN A 72 4.94 -4.32 -16.34
N PRO A 73 4.94 -3.26 -15.51
CA PRO A 73 3.83 -2.33 -15.42
C PRO A 73 3.65 -1.45 -16.66
N ASN A 74 4.59 -1.47 -17.61
CA ASN A 74 4.49 -0.71 -18.85
C ASN A 74 3.79 -1.49 -19.96
N ILE A 75 3.69 -2.82 -19.83
CA ILE A 75 2.93 -3.70 -20.73
C ILE A 75 1.54 -3.94 -20.17
N TYR A 76 1.47 -4.29 -18.88
CA TYR A 76 0.22 -4.51 -18.16
C TYR A 76 -0.06 -3.33 -17.24
N TYR A 77 -0.91 -2.38 -17.65
CA TYR A 77 -1.23 -1.18 -16.89
C TYR A 77 -2.74 -0.97 -16.74
N GLY A 78 -3.10 -0.05 -15.87
CA GLY A 78 -4.49 0.27 -15.59
C GLY A 78 -5.18 -0.80 -14.76
N LEU A 79 -6.35 -1.24 -15.20
CA LEU A 79 -7.16 -2.26 -14.50
C LEU A 79 -6.53 -3.65 -14.55
N ASN A 80 -5.63 -3.89 -15.50
CA ASN A 80 -4.98 -5.17 -15.75
C ASN A 80 -3.55 -5.25 -15.21
N CYS A 81 -3.10 -4.26 -14.43
CA CYS A 81 -1.77 -4.29 -13.82
C CYS A 81 -1.71 -5.36 -12.73
N SER A 82 -0.70 -6.23 -12.78
CA SER A 82 -0.52 -7.30 -11.78
C SER A 82 0.00 -6.82 -10.43
N TYR A 83 0.66 -5.67 -10.40
CA TYR A 83 1.44 -5.17 -9.26
C TYR A 83 2.56 -6.11 -8.77
N ALA A 84 2.88 -7.18 -9.51
CA ALA A 84 3.96 -8.10 -9.18
C ALA A 84 5.34 -7.40 -9.17
N PHE A 85 5.54 -6.37 -9.99
CA PHE A 85 6.75 -5.54 -9.98
C PHE A 85 7.09 -5.00 -8.58
N LYS A 86 6.07 -4.62 -7.81
CA LYS A 86 6.20 -4.18 -6.42
C LYS A 86 6.83 -5.27 -5.57
N VAL A 87 6.26 -6.47 -5.62
CA VAL A 87 6.71 -7.61 -4.83
C VAL A 87 8.12 -8.03 -5.20
N VAL A 88 8.44 -8.01 -6.50
CA VAL A 88 9.80 -8.25 -7.02
C VAL A 88 10.80 -7.24 -6.43
N SER A 89 10.46 -5.96 -6.43
CA SER A 89 11.35 -4.91 -5.87
C SER A 89 11.61 -5.11 -4.40
N ILE A 90 10.55 -5.37 -3.63
CA ILE A 90 10.62 -5.60 -2.19
C ILE A 90 11.51 -6.82 -1.90
N TYR A 91 11.31 -7.91 -2.63
CA TYR A 91 12.06 -9.14 -2.47
C TYR A 91 13.55 -8.96 -2.78
N LYS A 92 13.89 -8.24 -3.86
CA LYS A 92 15.29 -7.91 -4.20
C LYS A 92 15.98 -7.17 -3.07
N GLU A 93 15.34 -6.17 -2.49
CA GLU A 93 15.91 -5.42 -1.36
C GLU A 93 16.00 -6.29 -0.08
N ALA A 94 15.00 -7.12 0.18
CA ALA A 94 15.02 -8.04 1.30
C ALA A 94 16.19 -9.03 1.22
N CYS A 95 16.43 -9.62 0.05
CA CYS A 95 17.56 -10.52 -0.17
C CYS A 95 18.92 -9.81 -0.09
N SER A 96 19.02 -8.58 -0.61
CA SER A 96 20.27 -7.82 -0.68
C SER A 96 20.67 -7.19 0.66
N LYS A 97 19.71 -6.59 1.37
CA LYS A 97 19.97 -5.79 2.58
C LYS A 97 19.63 -6.53 3.87
N GLY A 98 18.65 -7.43 3.84
CA GLY A 98 18.11 -8.04 5.05
C GLY A 98 17.48 -7.02 6.01
N GLY A 99 17.28 -7.42 7.27
CA GLY A 99 16.76 -6.53 8.31
C GLY A 99 15.30 -6.15 8.11
N ILE A 100 14.93 -4.95 8.55
CA ILE A 100 13.57 -4.45 8.43
C ILE A 100 13.40 -3.75 7.08
N ILE A 101 12.45 -4.22 6.29
CA ILE A 101 12.07 -3.65 5.01
C ILE A 101 10.66 -3.08 5.13
N LEU A 102 10.48 -1.83 4.75
CA LEU A 102 9.19 -1.17 4.64
C LEU A 102 8.93 -0.80 3.18
N TRP A 103 7.90 -1.37 2.60
CA TRP A 103 7.33 -0.85 1.36
C TRP A 103 6.30 0.22 1.67
N CYS A 104 6.38 1.32 0.93
CA CYS A 104 5.33 2.31 0.84
C CYS A 104 5.04 2.60 -0.63
N ASP A 105 3.79 2.47 -1.06
CA ASP A 105 3.40 3.05 -2.36
C ASP A 105 3.75 4.55 -2.35
N CYS A 106 4.24 5.10 -3.44
CA CYS A 106 4.66 6.51 -3.51
C CYS A 106 3.51 7.50 -3.20
N ALA A 107 2.27 7.05 -3.28
CA ALA A 107 1.09 7.80 -2.85
C ALA A 107 0.80 7.72 -1.34
N THR A 108 1.62 7.06 -0.55
CA THR A 108 1.50 6.98 0.90
C THR A 108 2.33 8.10 1.55
N ARG A 109 1.84 8.63 2.66
CA ARG A 109 2.61 9.54 3.52
C ARG A 109 2.69 8.93 4.91
N ILE A 110 3.89 8.95 5.48
CA ILE A 110 4.20 8.48 6.83
C ILE A 110 5.01 9.58 7.56
N ASN A 111 4.96 9.56 8.87
CA ASN A 111 5.74 10.45 9.72
C ASN A 111 6.54 9.65 10.75
N ASP A 112 7.39 10.30 11.54
CA ASP A 112 8.21 9.63 12.56
C ASP A 112 7.37 8.80 13.54
N TYR A 113 6.20 9.29 13.94
CA TYR A 113 5.32 8.58 14.86
C TYR A 113 4.78 7.29 14.26
N SER A 114 4.22 7.35 13.04
CA SER A 114 3.71 6.16 12.35
C SER A 114 4.83 5.15 12.08
N LEU A 115 6.01 5.64 11.69
CA LEU A 115 7.18 4.80 11.43
C LEU A 115 7.65 4.06 12.68
N GLN A 116 7.77 4.74 13.82
CA GLN A 116 8.15 4.12 15.09
C GLN A 116 7.15 3.05 15.54
N ASN A 117 5.84 3.30 15.35
CA ASN A 117 4.81 2.31 15.64
C ASN A 117 4.90 1.09 14.73
N ILE A 118 5.10 1.28 13.42
CA ILE A 118 5.31 0.16 12.47
C ILE A 118 6.53 -0.68 12.90
N ILE A 119 7.65 -0.03 13.20
CA ILE A 119 8.86 -0.73 13.65
C ILE A 119 8.61 -1.50 14.95
N SER A 120 7.88 -0.91 15.91
CA SER A 120 7.51 -1.58 17.15
C SER A 120 6.67 -2.84 16.91
N ILE A 121 5.68 -2.76 16.01
CA ILE A 121 4.86 -3.91 15.61
C ILE A 121 5.75 -5.00 14.98
N VAL A 122 6.60 -4.62 14.02
CA VAL A 122 7.46 -5.57 13.30
C VAL A 122 8.52 -6.21 14.23
N ASN A 123 9.00 -5.50 15.22
CA ASN A 123 9.90 -6.09 16.24
C ASN A 123 9.19 -7.13 17.10
N ARG A 124 7.87 -7.03 17.31
CA ARG A 124 7.07 -7.98 18.09
C ARG A 124 6.52 -9.12 17.24
N GLU A 125 6.00 -8.80 16.06
CA GLU A 125 5.20 -9.72 15.23
C GLU A 125 5.92 -10.17 13.96
N MET A 126 7.09 -9.57 13.67
CA MET A 126 7.95 -9.87 12.51
C MET A 126 7.36 -9.46 11.16
N PHE A 127 6.06 -9.13 11.09
CA PHE A 127 5.37 -8.70 9.89
C PHE A 127 4.23 -7.73 10.22
N TYR A 128 4.02 -6.72 9.38
CA TYR A 128 2.91 -5.76 9.46
C TYR A 128 2.33 -5.50 8.08
N CYS A 129 1.03 -5.67 7.98
CA CYS A 129 0.24 -5.32 6.80
C CYS A 129 -1.21 -5.06 7.26
N PRO A 130 -1.71 -3.80 7.17
CA PRO A 130 -3.02 -3.47 7.73
C PRO A 130 -4.16 -4.09 6.92
N VAL A 131 -5.27 -4.41 7.60
CA VAL A 131 -6.53 -4.78 6.97
C VAL A 131 -7.21 -3.52 6.42
N CYS A 132 -7.65 -3.57 5.18
CA CYS A 132 -8.42 -2.50 4.54
C CYS A 132 -9.91 -2.84 4.37
N CYS A 133 -10.26 -4.13 4.27
CA CYS A 133 -11.65 -4.60 4.28
C CYS A 133 -11.75 -5.79 5.22
N GLU A 134 -12.64 -5.70 6.20
CA GLU A 134 -12.84 -6.75 7.20
C GLU A 134 -13.40 -8.03 6.58
N ALA A 135 -13.09 -9.18 7.19
CA ALA A 135 -13.64 -10.46 6.79
C ALA A 135 -15.18 -10.41 6.84
N GLY A 136 -15.82 -11.02 5.82
CA GLY A 136 -17.27 -11.02 5.69
C GLY A 136 -17.87 -9.72 5.14
N SER A 137 -17.09 -8.67 4.93
CA SER A 137 -17.58 -7.49 4.21
C SER A 137 -17.79 -7.80 2.73
N ILE A 138 -18.72 -7.10 2.10
CA ILE A 138 -19.00 -7.27 0.66
C ILE A 138 -17.72 -7.04 -0.15
N GLU A 139 -16.99 -5.99 0.17
CA GLU A 139 -15.73 -5.66 -0.51
C GLU A 139 -14.68 -6.78 -0.37
N ALA A 140 -14.53 -7.38 0.81
CA ALA A 140 -13.61 -8.49 1.00
C ALA A 140 -14.05 -9.72 0.21
N LEU A 141 -15.34 -10.03 0.19
CA LEU A 141 -15.90 -11.16 -0.56
C LEU A 141 -15.72 -11.02 -2.07
N GLU A 142 -15.88 -9.81 -2.61
CA GLU A 142 -15.76 -9.54 -4.04
C GLU A 142 -14.30 -9.49 -4.51
N LEU A 143 -13.38 -9.00 -3.68
CA LEU A 143 -12.01 -8.70 -4.08
C LEU A 143 -11.04 -9.90 -4.05
N HIS A 144 -11.54 -11.11 -3.83
CA HIS A 144 -10.78 -12.35 -3.93
C HIS A 144 -11.28 -13.21 -5.09
N HIS A 145 -10.55 -13.21 -6.20
CA HIS A 145 -10.91 -13.99 -7.37
C HIS A 145 -10.91 -15.50 -7.09
N PRO A 146 -11.93 -16.27 -7.54
CA PRO A 146 -12.04 -17.71 -7.25
C PRO A 146 -10.81 -18.53 -7.61
N LYS A 147 -10.16 -18.26 -8.75
CA LYS A 147 -8.92 -18.95 -9.16
C LYS A 147 -7.79 -18.71 -8.16
N CYS A 148 -7.60 -17.46 -7.69
CA CYS A 148 -6.61 -17.15 -6.67
C CYS A 148 -6.89 -17.93 -5.37
N ILE A 149 -8.11 -17.87 -4.86
CA ILE A 149 -8.51 -18.61 -3.65
C ILE A 149 -8.27 -20.11 -3.79
N SER A 150 -8.54 -20.68 -4.97
CA SER A 150 -8.34 -22.10 -5.25
C SER A 150 -6.88 -22.53 -5.14
N ILE A 151 -5.93 -21.69 -5.58
CA ILE A 151 -4.49 -21.96 -5.47
C ILE A 151 -4.07 -22.11 -4.00
N PHE A 152 -4.72 -21.36 -3.10
CA PHE A 152 -4.44 -21.42 -1.66
C PHE A 152 -5.33 -22.42 -0.91
N ASN A 153 -6.20 -23.17 -1.59
CA ASN A 153 -7.19 -24.10 -1.00
C ASN A 153 -8.08 -23.42 0.06
N LEU A 154 -8.57 -22.21 -0.24
CA LEU A 154 -9.34 -21.35 0.68
C LEU A 154 -10.80 -21.16 0.25
N GLN A 155 -11.36 -22.05 -0.58
CA GLN A 155 -12.72 -21.90 -1.11
C GLN A 155 -13.77 -21.87 0.02
N GLU A 156 -13.63 -22.75 1.00
CA GLU A 156 -14.52 -22.83 2.16
C GLU A 156 -14.31 -21.70 3.16
N GLU A 157 -13.13 -21.07 3.11
CA GLU A 157 -12.75 -19.98 4.03
C GLU A 157 -13.00 -18.57 3.46
N LYS A 158 -13.57 -18.49 2.26
CA LYS A 158 -13.72 -17.20 1.56
C LYS A 158 -14.40 -16.12 2.41
N ALA A 159 -15.42 -16.50 3.19
CA ALA A 159 -16.13 -15.57 4.08
C ALA A 159 -15.26 -15.05 5.24
N ASN A 160 -14.21 -15.77 5.60
CA ASN A 160 -13.31 -15.43 6.70
C ASN A 160 -12.06 -14.67 6.24
N LEU A 161 -11.88 -14.48 4.92
CA LEU A 161 -10.72 -13.78 4.37
C LEU A 161 -10.90 -12.25 4.48
N PRO A 162 -10.06 -11.56 5.23
CA PRO A 162 -9.99 -10.10 5.16
C PRO A 162 -9.20 -9.68 3.92
N GLN A 163 -9.40 -8.46 3.43
CA GLN A 163 -8.51 -7.86 2.45
C GLN A 163 -7.49 -6.99 3.16
N ARG A 164 -6.21 -7.29 2.99
CA ARG A 164 -5.09 -6.51 3.55
C ARG A 164 -4.57 -5.50 2.54
N SER A 165 -4.11 -4.35 3.01
CA SER A 165 -3.59 -3.29 2.15
C SER A 165 -2.11 -3.50 1.88
N SER A 166 -1.73 -3.70 0.63
CA SER A 166 -0.33 -3.77 0.21
C SER A 166 0.32 -2.39 -0.03
N ASN A 167 -0.38 -1.29 0.26
CA ASN A 167 0.16 0.07 0.11
C ASN A 167 1.26 0.37 1.14
N VAL A 168 1.20 -0.29 2.30
CA VAL A 168 2.22 -0.27 3.34
C VAL A 168 2.41 -1.70 3.83
N VAL A 169 3.61 -2.24 3.66
CA VAL A 169 3.98 -3.56 4.15
C VAL A 169 5.35 -3.47 4.79
N CYS A 170 5.47 -3.91 6.03
CA CYS A 170 6.73 -3.90 6.76
C CYS A 170 7.03 -5.28 7.37
N PHE A 171 8.27 -5.71 7.31
CA PHE A 171 8.67 -7.02 7.84
C PHE A 171 10.15 -7.06 8.18
N ASN A 172 10.51 -7.97 9.08
CA ASN A 172 11.90 -8.27 9.39
C ASN A 172 12.34 -9.53 8.61
N TYR A 173 13.09 -9.35 7.54
CA TYR A 173 13.54 -10.45 6.67
C TYR A 173 14.58 -11.37 7.33
N ARG A 174 15.21 -10.95 8.44
CA ARG A 174 16.09 -11.83 9.24
C ARG A 174 15.30 -12.77 10.12
N SER A 175 14.02 -12.51 10.37
CA SER A 175 13.17 -13.42 11.13
C SER A 175 12.65 -14.54 10.25
N PRO A 176 12.51 -15.78 10.77
CA PRO A 176 11.93 -16.89 10.02
C PRO A 176 10.52 -16.56 9.51
N VAL A 177 9.72 -15.83 10.29
CA VAL A 177 8.34 -15.44 9.94
C VAL A 177 8.32 -14.43 8.81
N GLY A 178 9.02 -13.31 8.95
CA GLY A 178 9.07 -12.27 7.93
C GLY A 178 9.63 -12.79 6.62
N LYS A 179 10.69 -13.62 6.71
CA LYS A 179 11.27 -14.28 5.54
C LYS A 179 10.26 -15.21 4.85
N MET A 180 9.63 -16.10 5.60
CA MET A 180 8.67 -17.09 5.06
C MET A 180 7.49 -16.39 4.35
N ILE A 181 6.89 -15.35 4.97
CA ILE A 181 5.77 -14.63 4.37
C ILE A 181 6.22 -13.92 3.09
N MET A 182 7.39 -13.25 3.12
CA MET A 182 7.91 -12.52 1.97
C MET A 182 8.30 -13.46 0.82
N ASP A 183 8.97 -14.57 1.10
CA ASP A 183 9.35 -15.57 0.11
C ASP A 183 8.09 -16.14 -0.59
N LYS A 184 7.04 -16.46 0.19
CA LYS A 184 5.76 -16.92 -0.35
C LYS A 184 5.05 -15.85 -1.16
N TRP A 185 5.07 -14.60 -0.72
CA TRP A 185 4.47 -13.51 -1.48
C TRP A 185 5.16 -13.32 -2.83
N TYR A 186 6.50 -13.39 -2.86
CA TYR A 186 7.28 -13.37 -4.09
C TYR A 186 6.96 -14.57 -5.00
N GLU A 187 7.01 -15.78 -4.45
CA GLU A 187 6.71 -17.03 -5.17
C GLU A 187 5.34 -16.96 -5.87
N TYR A 188 4.29 -16.64 -5.13
CA TYR A 188 2.93 -16.58 -5.68
C TYR A 188 2.66 -15.35 -6.55
N SER A 189 3.45 -14.28 -6.41
CA SER A 189 3.39 -13.14 -7.34
C SER A 189 3.94 -13.47 -8.73
N LEU A 190 4.68 -14.57 -8.86
CA LEU A 190 5.14 -15.13 -10.14
C LEU A 190 4.26 -16.28 -10.65
N VAL A 191 3.11 -16.53 -10.03
CA VAL A 191 2.08 -17.46 -10.49
C VAL A 191 0.94 -16.64 -11.06
N GLN A 192 0.75 -16.70 -12.39
CA GLN A 192 -0.22 -15.85 -13.09
C GLN A 192 -1.64 -16.03 -12.57
N GLU A 193 -2.06 -17.26 -12.33
CA GLU A 193 -3.38 -17.60 -11.82
C GLU A 193 -3.64 -17.10 -10.39
N ALA A 194 -2.58 -16.83 -9.61
CA ALA A 194 -2.69 -16.23 -8.29
C ALA A 194 -2.77 -14.69 -8.37
N ILE A 195 -1.85 -14.08 -9.14
CA ILE A 195 -1.65 -12.63 -9.11
C ILE A 195 -2.57 -11.88 -10.11
N ILE A 196 -2.81 -12.46 -11.29
CA ILE A 196 -3.63 -11.86 -12.35
C ILE A 196 -4.43 -12.95 -13.08
N PRO A 197 -5.35 -13.65 -12.38
CA PRO A 197 -6.17 -14.69 -12.99
C PRO A 197 -6.92 -14.17 -14.22
N GLU A 198 -7.12 -15.03 -15.20
CA GLU A 198 -7.96 -14.71 -16.36
C GLU A 198 -9.34 -14.22 -15.92
N GLY A 199 -9.83 -13.11 -16.48
CA GLY A 199 -11.09 -12.47 -16.12
C GLY A 199 -11.00 -11.62 -14.83
N SER A 200 -9.81 -11.51 -14.23
CA SER A 200 -9.63 -10.63 -13.09
C SER A 200 -9.57 -9.16 -13.48
N SER A 201 -10.08 -8.32 -12.59
CA SER A 201 -10.01 -6.87 -12.66
C SER A 201 -9.96 -6.29 -11.25
N ARG A 202 -9.75 -4.99 -11.12
CA ARG A 202 -9.77 -4.36 -9.79
C ARG A 202 -11.13 -4.43 -9.08
N ASN A 203 -12.19 -4.84 -9.76
CA ASN A 203 -13.52 -5.00 -9.17
C ASN A 203 -13.72 -6.37 -8.52
N ASN A 204 -12.94 -7.38 -8.92
CA ASN A 204 -13.10 -8.75 -8.44
C ASN A 204 -11.79 -9.38 -7.94
N HIS A 205 -10.69 -8.63 -7.99
CA HIS A 205 -9.37 -9.08 -7.52
C HIS A 205 -8.46 -7.88 -7.21
N ARG A 206 -7.63 -7.99 -6.19
CA ARG A 206 -6.69 -6.94 -5.79
C ARG A 206 -5.23 -7.39 -5.92
N GLN A 207 -4.97 -8.24 -6.90
CA GLN A 207 -3.67 -8.67 -7.35
C GLN A 207 -2.71 -9.04 -6.19
N ASP A 208 -1.59 -8.34 -6.04
CA ASP A 208 -0.59 -8.52 -4.99
C ASP A 208 -1.19 -8.47 -3.57
N GLN A 209 -2.21 -7.65 -3.38
CA GLN A 209 -2.95 -7.50 -2.13
C GLN A 209 -3.75 -8.76 -1.77
N SER A 210 -4.46 -9.36 -2.75
CA SER A 210 -5.24 -10.59 -2.53
C SER A 210 -4.32 -11.78 -2.26
N VAL A 211 -3.19 -11.87 -2.98
CA VAL A 211 -2.17 -12.91 -2.73
C VAL A 211 -1.62 -12.80 -1.31
N LEU A 212 -1.22 -11.58 -0.89
CA LEU A 212 -0.71 -11.36 0.46
C LEU A 212 -1.78 -11.66 1.52
N SER A 213 -3.04 -11.30 1.27
CA SER A 213 -4.15 -11.59 2.19
C SER A 213 -4.35 -13.08 2.42
N CYS A 214 -4.29 -13.90 1.37
CA CYS A 214 -4.37 -15.36 1.47
C CYS A 214 -3.20 -15.95 2.27
N ILE A 215 -1.97 -15.50 2.01
CA ILE A 215 -0.76 -15.96 2.72
C ILE A 215 -0.86 -15.62 4.20
N MET A 216 -1.23 -14.39 4.54
CA MET A 216 -1.36 -13.93 5.91
C MET A 216 -2.46 -14.70 6.65
N PHE A 217 -3.60 -14.92 6.04
CA PHE A 217 -4.70 -15.70 6.60
C PHE A 217 -4.26 -17.14 6.91
N LEU A 218 -3.58 -17.81 5.97
CA LEU A 218 -3.06 -19.17 6.20
C LEU A 218 -2.05 -19.21 7.33
N TYR A 219 -1.17 -18.24 7.43
CA TYR A 219 -0.21 -18.14 8.50
C TYR A 219 -0.91 -17.96 9.87
N GLU A 220 -1.84 -17.01 9.96
CA GLU A 220 -2.59 -16.73 11.19
C GLU A 220 -3.42 -17.95 11.62
N LYS A 221 -4.09 -18.63 10.68
CA LYS A 221 -4.86 -19.84 10.93
C LYS A 221 -3.98 -20.98 11.42
N HIS A 222 -2.87 -21.25 10.73
CA HIS A 222 -1.94 -22.33 11.10
C HIS A 222 -1.31 -22.13 12.48
N LYS A 223 -1.01 -20.89 12.83
CA LYS A 223 -0.40 -20.54 14.13
C LYS A 223 -1.41 -20.29 15.24
N SER A 224 -2.71 -20.24 14.91
CA SER A 224 -3.81 -19.86 15.83
C SER A 224 -3.56 -18.50 16.52
N ILE A 225 -3.08 -17.52 15.74
CA ILE A 225 -2.79 -16.16 16.20
C ILE A 225 -3.49 -15.13 15.29
N LYS A 226 -3.56 -13.88 15.75
CA LYS A 226 -3.85 -12.73 14.91
C LYS A 226 -2.70 -11.74 15.01
N LEU A 227 -2.21 -11.29 13.86
CA LEU A 227 -1.23 -10.21 13.77
C LEU A 227 -1.94 -8.85 13.81
N GLU A 228 -1.20 -7.81 14.24
CA GLU A 228 -1.72 -6.44 14.22
C GLU A 228 -2.18 -6.06 12.82
N SER A 229 -3.43 -5.67 12.71
CA SER A 229 -4.10 -5.43 11.43
C SER A 229 -4.64 -4.00 11.28
N ARG A 230 -4.58 -3.19 12.33
CA ARG A 230 -5.07 -1.81 12.30
C ARG A 230 -4.11 -0.93 11.50
N ILE A 231 -4.68 0.05 10.81
CA ILE A 231 -3.87 1.10 10.20
C ILE A 231 -3.26 1.95 11.33
N VAL A 232 -1.94 2.02 11.36
CA VAL A 232 -1.21 2.84 12.33
C VAL A 232 -1.57 4.31 12.10
N PRO A 233 -1.92 5.08 13.15
CA PRO A 233 -2.18 6.51 13.02
C PRO A 233 -0.98 7.27 12.42
N GLY A 234 -1.28 8.25 11.57
CA GLY A 234 -0.26 9.03 10.86
C GLY A 234 0.18 8.44 9.52
N ILE A 235 -0.44 7.32 9.09
CA ILE A 235 -0.36 6.84 7.72
C ILE A 235 -1.50 7.45 6.93
N HIS A 236 -1.18 8.09 5.81
CA HIS A 236 -2.15 8.69 4.90
C HIS A 236 -2.00 8.09 3.50
N PHE A 237 -3.11 7.63 2.93
CA PHE A 237 -3.16 7.07 1.57
C PHE A 237 -3.80 8.10 0.64
N TRP A 238 -3.03 8.55 -0.35
CA TRP A 238 -3.49 9.49 -1.36
C TRP A 238 -3.83 8.73 -2.64
N GLN A 239 -5.08 8.74 -3.04
CA GLN A 239 -5.54 7.99 -4.22
C GLN A 239 -5.49 8.78 -5.53
N ASN A 240 -5.18 10.07 -5.50
CA ASN A 240 -5.23 10.94 -6.68
C ASN A 240 -3.95 10.85 -7.51
N LYS A 241 -4.13 10.43 -8.76
CA LYS A 241 -3.07 10.10 -9.69
C LYS A 241 -2.33 11.32 -10.24
N ASP A 242 -2.96 12.43 -10.56
CA ASP A 242 -2.33 13.50 -11.35
C ASP A 242 -2.71 14.93 -10.94
N ASN A 243 -3.47 15.10 -9.85
CA ASN A 243 -3.87 16.41 -9.34
C ASN A 243 -3.30 16.67 -7.95
N PHE A 244 -2.05 16.28 -7.72
CA PHE A 244 -1.33 16.73 -6.53
C PHE A 244 -1.01 18.21 -6.68
N LYS A 245 -1.93 19.04 -6.31
CA LYS A 245 -1.55 20.36 -5.80
C LYS A 245 -0.72 20.07 -4.54
N GLN A 246 0.47 20.65 -4.50
CA GLN A 246 1.35 20.69 -3.35
C GLN A 246 0.51 20.74 -2.06
N ILE A 247 0.79 19.89 -1.07
CA ILE A 247 0.07 19.95 0.20
C ILE A 247 0.35 21.32 0.75
N ASP A 248 -0.61 22.21 0.61
CA ASP A 248 -0.58 23.51 1.24
C ASP A 248 -0.73 23.23 2.72
N LEU A 249 0.34 23.42 3.48
CA LEU A 249 0.36 23.25 4.94
C LEU A 249 -0.63 24.19 5.66
N GLU A 250 -1.20 25.14 4.92
CA GLU A 250 -2.22 26.08 5.38
C GLU A 250 -3.65 25.53 5.28
N LYS A 251 -3.87 24.35 4.66
CA LYS A 251 -5.21 23.79 4.54
C LYS A 251 -5.78 23.29 5.85
N ASN A 252 -7.06 23.56 6.05
CA ASN A 252 -7.80 23.11 7.21
C ASN A 252 -7.95 21.58 7.24
N GLN A 253 -7.79 21.00 8.44
CA GLN A 253 -8.09 19.57 8.67
C GLN A 253 -9.55 19.40 9.00
N TYR A 254 -10.30 18.73 8.13
CA TYR A 254 -11.69 18.39 8.40
C TYR A 254 -11.84 16.92 8.78
N LYS A 255 -12.39 16.67 9.96
CA LYS A 255 -12.65 15.34 10.52
C LYS A 255 -14.05 14.88 10.15
N LEU A 256 -14.15 13.66 9.65
CA LEU A 256 -15.41 12.97 9.44
C LEU A 256 -15.78 12.18 10.71
N ILE A 257 -16.93 12.50 11.31
CA ILE A 257 -17.42 11.86 12.52
C ILE A 257 -18.79 11.22 12.21
N GLU A 258 -18.92 9.94 12.46
CA GLU A 258 -20.21 9.26 12.34
C GLU A 258 -21.12 9.61 13.52
N LYS A 259 -22.34 10.11 13.24
CA LYS A 259 -23.25 10.60 14.28
C LYS A 259 -23.69 9.51 15.27
N ARG A 260 -23.93 8.30 14.76
CA ARG A 260 -24.41 7.18 15.58
C ARG A 260 -23.38 6.68 16.57
N THR A 261 -22.13 6.52 16.14
CA THR A 261 -21.05 5.93 16.96
C THR A 261 -20.16 6.98 17.62
N ARG A 262 -20.24 8.23 17.19
CA ARG A 262 -19.33 9.32 17.57
C ARG A 262 -17.87 9.04 17.24
N GLN A 263 -17.60 8.06 16.40
CA GLN A 263 -16.23 7.71 15.97
C GLN A 263 -15.77 8.58 14.81
N GLN A 264 -14.54 9.03 14.89
CA GLN A 264 -13.87 9.66 13.75
C GLN A 264 -13.57 8.59 12.70
N ARG A 265 -14.05 8.80 11.47
CA ARG A 265 -13.91 7.85 10.36
C ARG A 265 -12.82 8.24 9.36
N ALA A 266 -12.52 9.52 9.22
CA ALA A 266 -11.52 10.02 8.30
C ALA A 266 -11.07 11.45 8.65
N ILE A 267 -9.97 11.87 8.04
CA ILE A 267 -9.52 13.27 8.00
C ILE A 267 -9.27 13.64 6.53
N ILE A 268 -9.60 14.85 6.16
CA ILE A 268 -9.27 15.42 4.85
C ILE A 268 -8.69 16.83 5.01
N MET A 269 -7.75 17.16 4.14
CA MET A 269 -7.17 18.50 4.02
C MET A 269 -7.80 19.20 2.83
N CYS A 270 -8.48 20.31 3.04
CA CYS A 270 -9.07 21.13 1.98
C CYS A 270 -9.33 22.56 2.47
N ASP A 271 -9.72 23.44 1.55
CA ASP A 271 -9.82 24.87 1.84
C ASP A 271 -11.08 25.21 2.65
N THR A 272 -12.19 24.52 2.35
CA THR A 272 -13.49 24.83 2.94
C THR A 272 -14.22 23.60 3.46
N LEU A 273 -15.12 23.85 4.44
CA LEU A 273 -16.03 22.83 4.94
C LEU A 273 -16.94 22.24 3.85
N GLU A 274 -17.39 23.09 2.92
CA GLU A 274 -18.22 22.67 1.78
C GLU A 274 -17.49 21.67 0.88
N GLU A 275 -16.23 21.96 0.56
CA GLU A 275 -15.37 21.07 -0.21
C GLU A 275 -15.17 19.72 0.52
N ALA A 276 -14.94 19.75 1.83
CA ALA A 276 -14.83 18.54 2.64
C ALA A 276 -16.11 17.68 2.58
N ILE A 277 -17.27 18.30 2.69
CA ILE A 277 -18.56 17.60 2.61
C ILE A 277 -18.75 16.97 1.23
N ILE A 278 -18.44 17.69 0.16
CA ILE A 278 -18.55 17.17 -1.22
C ILE A 278 -17.61 15.97 -1.41
N ILE A 279 -16.36 16.07 -0.99
CA ILE A 279 -15.39 14.98 -1.13
C ILE A 279 -15.85 13.74 -0.35
N TYR A 280 -16.33 13.91 0.87
CA TYR A 280 -16.78 12.79 1.69
C TYR A 280 -18.07 12.15 1.17
N SER A 281 -19.05 12.95 0.73
CA SER A 281 -20.30 12.42 0.16
C SER A 281 -20.03 11.64 -1.13
N ASN A 282 -19.18 12.15 -2.02
CA ASN A 282 -18.76 11.48 -3.25
C ASN A 282 -18.04 10.14 -2.96
N ARG A 283 -17.18 10.10 -1.92
CA ARG A 283 -16.51 8.86 -1.50
C ARG A 283 -17.48 7.81 -0.94
N LYS A 284 -18.62 8.24 -0.42
CA LYS A 284 -19.68 7.36 0.10
C LYS A 284 -20.72 7.01 -0.96
N TYR A 285 -20.62 7.58 -2.18
CA TYR A 285 -21.60 7.40 -3.27
C TYR A 285 -23.04 7.72 -2.85
N ILE A 286 -23.23 8.72 -2.01
CA ILE A 286 -24.53 9.19 -1.52
C ILE A 286 -24.68 10.69 -1.73
N SER A 287 -25.92 11.17 -1.75
CA SER A 287 -26.19 12.59 -1.84
C SER A 287 -25.61 13.37 -0.65
N LYS A 288 -25.30 14.65 -0.85
CA LYS A 288 -24.87 15.54 0.24
C LYS A 288 -25.87 15.57 1.39
N GLU A 289 -27.17 15.56 1.09
CA GLU A 289 -28.24 15.56 2.08
C GLU A 289 -28.27 14.29 2.92
N ASP A 290 -28.19 13.11 2.29
CA ASP A 290 -28.16 11.83 2.97
C ASP A 290 -26.86 11.63 3.74
N PHE A 291 -25.74 12.13 3.23
CA PHE A 291 -24.49 12.15 3.94
C PHE A 291 -24.59 12.94 5.26
N LEU A 292 -25.11 14.16 5.22
CA LEU A 292 -25.24 15.01 6.39
C LEU A 292 -26.24 14.51 7.43
N LYS A 293 -27.16 13.57 7.08
CA LYS A 293 -28.01 12.89 8.06
C LYS A 293 -27.19 12.01 9.01
N ASN A 294 -26.12 11.37 8.51
CA ASN A 294 -25.38 10.33 9.22
C ASN A 294 -24.02 10.79 9.75
N PHE A 295 -23.45 11.85 9.19
CA PHE A 295 -22.09 12.30 9.49
C PHE A 295 -22.02 13.77 9.89
N ILE A 296 -21.00 14.10 10.68
CA ILE A 296 -20.57 15.46 10.99
C ILE A 296 -19.20 15.64 10.34
N VAL A 297 -19.01 16.77 9.67
CA VAL A 297 -17.70 17.22 9.20
C VAL A 297 -17.34 18.45 10.02
N SER A 298 -16.21 18.42 10.70
CA SER A 298 -15.73 19.50 11.57
C SER A 298 -14.21 19.70 11.41
N LEU A 299 -13.76 20.88 11.73
CA LEU A 299 -12.33 21.19 11.90
C LEU A 299 -11.70 20.39 13.04
#